data_46107fc598e04936e9ef17d110d0d37b
#
_entry.id   46107fc598e04936e9ef17d110d0d37b
#
_cell.length_a   1.000
_cell.length_b   1.000
_cell.length_c   1.000
_cell.angle_alpha   90.00
_cell.angle_beta   90.00
_cell.angle_gamma   90.00
#
_symmetry.space_group_name_H-M   'P 1'
#
loop_
_entity.id
_entity.type
_entity.pdbx_description
1 polymer ?
#
loop_
_entity_poly.entity_id
_entity_poly.type
_entity_poly.pdbx_seq_one_letter_code
_entity_poly.pdbx_strand_id
1 'polypeptide(L)'
;MHAPANGYEIVKHSEPAMGGLLEVAITVELERRAEATDAARRAAHRVQVWASRLTRFSETSDLSALNADREREVAVRPTLAAALRWADDAQRRSGGVVDATMLDQRLAAESGTVAPVVAGERAWRMARRGRSAVVARSRDFRFDLDGVAKGWIADRAADLLQGWPGVAVDADGDISFHADAGVAWYVEITDPRRSGNQEPPLATLRLGGGDGWNRGYGVATSGTSVHRWELADGRTTHHLIDRRTGRSADTDVVQATVVAPTARDAEMIAKSAVILGARAAYPFLIRSSALAAVLLLESDDLIATPGTERWLA
;
A
#
# COMPACT_ATOMS: atom_id res chain seq x y z
N MET A 1 -6.08 15.18 12.48
CA MET A 1 -7.43 14.57 12.42
C MET A 1 -8.39 15.47 13.17
N HIS A 2 -9.40 16.07 12.51
CA HIS A 2 -10.33 17.03 13.12
C HIS A 2 -11.57 16.32 13.65
N ALA A 3 -12.17 16.90 14.69
CA ALA A 3 -13.34 16.36 15.37
C ALA A 3 -14.55 16.27 14.42
N PRO A 4 -15.33 15.19 14.51
CA PRO A 4 -16.58 15.04 13.79
C PRO A 4 -17.61 16.09 14.24
N ALA A 5 -18.69 16.24 13.46
CA ALA A 5 -19.83 17.09 13.77
C ALA A 5 -20.44 16.76 15.17
N ASN A 6 -21.14 17.71 15.78
CA ASN A 6 -21.75 17.56 17.11
C ASN A 6 -22.43 16.21 17.33
N GLY A 7 -22.05 15.49 18.41
CA GLY A 7 -22.62 14.21 18.80
C GLY A 7 -21.80 12.97 18.44
N TYR A 8 -20.71 13.14 17.69
CA TYR A 8 -19.77 12.06 17.35
C TYR A 8 -18.41 12.26 18.00
N GLU A 9 -17.70 11.17 18.26
CA GLU A 9 -16.29 11.15 18.63
C GLU A 9 -15.51 10.18 17.73
N ILE A 10 -14.18 10.28 17.77
CA ILE A 10 -13.30 9.32 17.10
C ILE A 10 -12.65 8.44 18.15
N VAL A 11 -12.91 7.14 18.07
CA VAL A 11 -12.18 6.11 18.81
C VAL A 11 -11.00 5.64 17.94
N LYS A 12 -9.81 5.57 18.55
CA LYS A 12 -8.59 5.11 17.90
C LYS A 12 -7.99 3.92 18.65
N HIS A 13 -7.47 2.98 17.89
CA HIS A 13 -6.57 1.96 18.37
C HIS A 13 -5.31 1.96 17.50
N SER A 14 -4.14 2.06 18.13
CA SER A 14 -2.87 2.09 17.41
C SER A 14 -1.92 1.07 18.02
N GLU A 15 -1.23 0.31 17.16
CA GLU A 15 -0.22 -0.66 17.56
C GLU A 15 0.83 -0.86 16.45
N PRO A 16 2.06 -1.30 16.74
CA PRO A 16 3.05 -1.63 15.72
C PRO A 16 2.58 -2.79 14.85
N ALA A 17 2.68 -2.63 13.53
CA ALA A 17 2.40 -3.69 12.56
C ALA A 17 3.15 -3.44 11.25
N MET A 18 3.52 -4.49 10.53
CA MET A 18 4.07 -4.43 9.16
C MET A 18 5.32 -3.54 9.00
N GLY A 19 6.10 -3.38 10.07
CA GLY A 19 7.31 -2.55 10.09
C GLY A 19 7.08 -1.09 10.45
N GLY A 20 5.83 -0.66 10.65
CA GLY A 20 5.45 0.69 11.03
C GLY A 20 4.30 0.73 12.04
N LEU A 21 3.41 1.70 11.90
CA LEU A 21 2.26 1.91 12.79
C LEU A 21 0.95 1.54 12.08
N LEU A 22 0.17 0.68 12.69
CA LEU A 22 -1.23 0.47 12.35
C LEU A 22 -2.09 1.42 13.20
N GLU A 23 -2.98 2.18 12.58
CA GLU A 23 -4.04 2.91 13.26
C GLU A 23 -5.42 2.47 12.73
N VAL A 24 -6.32 2.12 13.62
CA VAL A 24 -7.73 1.88 13.31
C VAL A 24 -8.55 2.95 14.01
N ALA A 25 -9.24 3.78 13.25
CA ALA A 25 -10.05 4.89 13.74
C ALA A 25 -11.51 4.71 13.34
N ILE A 26 -12.43 4.88 14.28
CA ILE A 26 -13.88 4.74 14.09
C ILE A 26 -14.57 5.99 14.58
N THR A 27 -15.37 6.63 13.74
CA THR A 27 -16.31 7.67 14.12
C THR A 27 -17.56 7.02 14.70
N VAL A 28 -17.98 7.45 15.89
CA VAL A 28 -19.04 6.80 16.64
C VAL A 28 -19.82 7.80 17.51
N GLU A 29 -21.08 7.54 17.77
CA GLU A 29 -21.87 8.21 18.80
C GLU A 29 -21.32 7.84 20.20
N LEU A 30 -21.40 8.79 21.14
CA LEU A 30 -20.82 8.66 22.49
C LEU A 30 -21.28 7.39 23.24
N GLU A 31 -22.56 7.02 23.08
CA GLU A 31 -23.16 5.87 23.74
C GLU A 31 -22.56 4.53 23.27
N ARG A 32 -22.01 4.49 22.06
CA ARG A 32 -21.42 3.28 21.44
C ARG A 32 -19.89 3.21 21.53
N ARG A 33 -19.25 4.12 22.28
CA ARG A 33 -17.79 4.20 22.41
C ARG A 33 -17.12 2.88 22.75
N ALA A 34 -17.66 2.14 23.74
CA ALA A 34 -17.11 0.87 24.17
C ALA A 34 -17.15 -0.18 23.04
N GLU A 35 -18.27 -0.23 22.31
CA GLU A 35 -18.44 -1.13 21.17
C GLU A 35 -17.44 -0.82 20.05
N ALA A 36 -17.24 0.47 19.73
CA ALA A 36 -16.27 0.92 18.74
C ALA A 36 -14.83 0.59 19.15
N THR A 37 -14.49 0.75 20.44
CA THR A 37 -13.17 0.38 20.98
C THR A 37 -12.88 -1.11 20.78
N ASP A 38 -13.84 -1.95 21.09
CA ASP A 38 -13.70 -3.40 20.90
C ASP A 38 -13.67 -3.79 19.42
N ALA A 39 -14.43 -3.10 18.55
CA ALA A 39 -14.40 -3.32 17.12
C ALA A 39 -13.03 -2.94 16.53
N ALA A 40 -12.46 -1.80 16.92
CA ALA A 40 -11.13 -1.38 16.48
C ALA A 40 -10.04 -2.38 16.88
N ARG A 41 -10.06 -2.87 18.13
CA ARG A 41 -9.12 -3.91 18.61
C ARG A 41 -9.25 -5.21 17.83
N ARG A 42 -10.48 -5.66 17.55
CA ARG A 42 -10.69 -6.90 16.77
C ARG A 42 -10.19 -6.73 15.34
N ALA A 43 -10.40 -5.57 14.71
CA ALA A 43 -9.88 -5.28 13.39
C ALA A 43 -8.34 -5.27 13.39
N ALA A 44 -7.71 -4.59 14.34
CA ALA A 44 -6.25 -4.57 14.50
C ALA A 44 -5.69 -5.99 14.71
N HIS A 45 -6.29 -6.79 15.58
CA HIS A 45 -5.88 -8.18 15.73
C HIS A 45 -5.97 -9.00 14.42
N ARG A 46 -6.99 -8.75 13.59
CA ARG A 46 -7.10 -9.41 12.27
C ARG A 46 -5.98 -8.95 11.32
N VAL A 47 -5.60 -7.68 11.36
CA VAL A 47 -4.45 -7.16 10.61
C VAL A 47 -3.18 -7.91 11.00
N GLN A 48 -2.89 -8.06 12.30
CA GLN A 48 -1.72 -8.82 12.78
C GLN A 48 -1.72 -10.27 12.25
N VAL A 49 -2.87 -10.93 12.28
CA VAL A 49 -3.00 -12.30 11.74
C VAL A 49 -2.74 -12.36 10.26
N TRP A 50 -3.19 -11.38 9.46
CA TRP A 50 -2.90 -11.36 8.03
C TRP A 50 -1.44 -11.00 7.76
N ALA A 51 -0.92 -9.99 8.43
CA ALA A 51 0.47 -9.56 8.30
C ALA A 51 1.45 -10.69 8.61
N SER A 52 1.23 -11.45 9.70
CA SER A 52 2.08 -12.58 10.09
C SER A 52 2.12 -13.70 9.05
N ARG A 53 1.08 -13.86 8.23
CA ARG A 53 1.02 -14.85 7.15
C ARG A 53 1.66 -14.39 5.86
N LEU A 54 1.67 -13.07 5.61
CA LEU A 54 2.09 -12.47 4.34
C LEU A 54 3.50 -11.90 4.38
N THR A 55 4.15 -11.86 5.54
CA THR A 55 5.49 -11.33 5.71
C THR A 55 6.59 -12.27 5.22
N ARG A 56 7.65 -11.72 4.61
CA ARG A 56 8.88 -12.45 4.28
C ARG A 56 9.87 -12.55 5.45
N PHE A 57 9.63 -11.78 6.52
CA PHE A 57 10.56 -11.67 7.67
C PHE A 57 10.33 -12.76 8.73
N SER A 58 9.38 -13.64 8.56
CA SER A 58 9.11 -14.77 9.44
C SER A 58 9.22 -16.09 8.66
N GLU A 59 10.07 -16.99 9.12
CA GLU A 59 10.24 -18.33 8.52
C GLU A 59 8.95 -19.17 8.57
N THR A 60 8.08 -18.89 9.52
CA THR A 60 6.81 -19.62 9.74
C THR A 60 5.63 -19.02 8.97
N SER A 61 5.84 -17.95 8.21
CA SER A 61 4.77 -17.34 7.42
C SER A 61 4.35 -18.21 6.23
N ASP A 62 3.10 -18.03 5.76
CA ASP A 62 2.62 -18.73 4.57
C ASP A 62 3.43 -18.31 3.32
N LEU A 63 3.87 -17.05 3.26
CA LEU A 63 4.71 -16.54 2.17
C LEU A 63 6.11 -17.17 2.15
N SER A 64 6.76 -17.27 3.31
CA SER A 64 8.08 -17.90 3.43
C SER A 64 8.01 -19.40 3.12
N ALA A 65 6.95 -20.09 3.57
CA ALA A 65 6.72 -21.47 3.20
C ALA A 65 6.55 -21.65 1.68
N LEU A 66 5.80 -20.77 1.02
CA LEU A 66 5.70 -20.78 -0.46
C LEU A 66 7.09 -20.55 -1.09
N ASN A 67 7.87 -19.57 -0.61
CA ASN A 67 9.18 -19.25 -1.17
C ASN A 67 10.23 -20.37 -0.96
N ALA A 68 10.12 -21.13 0.11
CA ALA A 68 11.02 -22.27 0.41
C ALA A 68 10.65 -23.53 -0.39
N ASP A 69 9.40 -23.68 -0.83
CA ASP A 69 8.94 -24.84 -1.57
C ASP A 69 9.60 -24.90 -2.95
N ARG A 70 10.00 -26.08 -3.38
CA ARG A 70 10.68 -26.34 -4.66
C ARG A 70 9.74 -26.86 -5.75
N GLU A 71 8.46 -27.07 -5.43
CA GLU A 71 7.51 -27.57 -6.39
C GLU A 71 7.02 -26.47 -7.37
N ARG A 72 6.66 -26.89 -8.58
CA ARG A 72 6.10 -25.98 -9.58
C ARG A 72 4.66 -25.59 -9.30
N GLU A 73 3.94 -26.41 -8.56
CA GLU A 73 2.57 -26.21 -8.16
C GLU A 73 2.44 -26.37 -6.65
N VAL A 74 2.25 -25.27 -5.96
CA VAL A 74 2.19 -25.23 -4.49
C VAL A 74 0.80 -24.83 -4.04
N ALA A 75 0.16 -25.66 -3.20
CA ALA A 75 -1.10 -25.30 -2.56
C ALA A 75 -0.86 -24.23 -1.50
N VAL A 76 -1.69 -23.19 -1.52
CA VAL A 76 -1.57 -22.04 -0.62
C VAL A 76 -2.83 -21.83 0.20
N ARG A 77 -2.65 -21.33 1.44
CA ARG A 77 -3.76 -21.03 2.35
C ARG A 77 -4.61 -19.86 1.84
N PRO A 78 -5.87 -19.71 2.27
CA PRO A 78 -6.80 -18.74 1.73
C PRO A 78 -6.33 -17.29 1.80
N THR A 79 -5.66 -16.88 2.89
CA THR A 79 -5.14 -15.52 3.06
C THR A 79 -4.07 -15.21 2.00
N LEU A 80 -3.05 -16.07 1.89
CA LEU A 80 -2.00 -15.91 0.87
C LEU A 80 -2.59 -16.00 -0.54
N ALA A 81 -3.52 -16.92 -0.78
CA ALA A 81 -4.20 -17.03 -2.08
C ALA A 81 -4.94 -15.74 -2.47
N ALA A 82 -5.59 -15.08 -1.51
CA ALA A 82 -6.30 -13.83 -1.78
C ALA A 82 -5.33 -12.66 -2.06
N ALA A 83 -4.25 -12.54 -1.28
CA ALA A 83 -3.21 -11.53 -1.49
C ALA A 83 -2.50 -11.75 -2.85
N LEU A 84 -2.18 -13.00 -3.20
CA LEU A 84 -1.57 -13.31 -4.50
C LEU A 84 -2.50 -13.04 -5.69
N ARG A 85 -3.82 -13.27 -5.58
CA ARG A 85 -4.76 -12.85 -6.64
C ARG A 85 -4.75 -11.35 -6.83
N TRP A 86 -4.65 -10.59 -5.75
CA TRP A 86 -4.51 -9.15 -5.85
C TRP A 86 -3.16 -8.77 -6.48
N ALA A 87 -2.05 -9.38 -6.05
CA ALA A 87 -0.73 -9.15 -6.65
C ALA A 87 -0.73 -9.43 -8.16
N ASP A 88 -1.42 -10.48 -8.58
CA ASP A 88 -1.67 -10.84 -9.97
C ASP A 88 -2.43 -9.76 -10.73
N ASP A 89 -3.48 -9.22 -10.12
CA ASP A 89 -4.28 -8.15 -10.69
C ASP A 89 -3.48 -6.84 -10.76
N ALA A 90 -2.75 -6.49 -9.71
CA ALA A 90 -1.88 -5.32 -9.65
C ALA A 90 -0.80 -5.37 -10.75
N GLN A 91 -0.16 -6.53 -10.97
CA GLN A 91 0.80 -6.70 -12.05
C GLN A 91 0.18 -6.43 -13.42
N ARG A 92 -0.99 -6.97 -13.70
CA ARG A 92 -1.69 -6.74 -14.97
C ARG A 92 -2.07 -5.27 -15.16
N ARG A 93 -2.67 -4.65 -14.14
CA ARG A 93 -3.18 -3.27 -14.20
C ARG A 93 -2.07 -2.23 -14.25
N SER A 94 -0.92 -2.50 -13.64
CA SER A 94 0.27 -1.65 -13.74
C SER A 94 1.08 -1.86 -15.02
N GLY A 95 0.66 -2.78 -15.91
CA GLY A 95 1.45 -3.14 -17.09
C GLY A 95 2.78 -3.83 -16.73
N GLY A 96 2.83 -4.52 -15.58
CA GLY A 96 4.00 -5.22 -15.08
C GLY A 96 5.00 -4.36 -14.30
N VAL A 97 4.67 -3.10 -14.03
CA VAL A 97 5.54 -2.21 -13.21
C VAL A 97 5.60 -2.71 -11.77
N VAL A 98 4.46 -3.07 -11.21
CA VAL A 98 4.39 -3.76 -9.90
C VAL A 98 4.43 -5.27 -10.14
N ASP A 99 5.42 -5.93 -9.58
CA ASP A 99 5.63 -7.37 -9.73
C ASP A 99 6.02 -7.99 -8.37
N ALA A 100 5.19 -8.89 -7.88
CA ALA A 100 5.40 -9.58 -6.61
C ALA A 100 6.49 -10.68 -6.68
N THR A 101 7.08 -10.95 -7.84
CA THR A 101 8.14 -11.98 -8.00
C THR A 101 9.56 -11.41 -7.91
N MET A 102 9.72 -10.23 -7.32
CA MET A 102 10.99 -9.50 -7.28
C MET A 102 11.76 -9.64 -5.96
N LEU A 103 11.53 -10.71 -5.17
CA LEU A 103 12.22 -10.89 -3.88
C LEU A 103 13.74 -10.95 -4.03
N ASP A 104 14.27 -11.66 -5.03
CA ASP A 104 15.70 -11.80 -5.21
C ASP A 104 16.37 -10.47 -5.57
N GLN A 105 15.71 -9.67 -6.43
CA GLN A 105 16.18 -8.34 -6.79
C GLN A 105 16.10 -7.38 -5.60
N ARG A 106 15.06 -7.51 -4.77
CA ARG A 106 14.92 -6.75 -3.54
C ARG A 106 16.05 -7.05 -2.56
N LEU A 107 16.36 -8.33 -2.32
CA LEU A 107 17.45 -8.76 -1.45
C LEU A 107 18.83 -8.33 -2.01
N ALA A 108 19.00 -8.35 -3.33
CA ALA A 108 20.20 -7.84 -3.98
C ALA A 108 20.38 -6.33 -3.77
N ALA A 109 19.28 -5.54 -3.87
CA ALA A 109 19.32 -4.12 -3.58
C ALA A 109 19.67 -3.84 -2.10
N GLU A 110 19.14 -4.61 -1.16
CA GLU A 110 19.43 -4.52 0.28
C GLU A 110 20.90 -4.83 0.60
N SER A 111 21.51 -5.80 -0.10
CA SER A 111 22.89 -6.26 0.15
C SER A 111 23.95 -5.64 -0.77
N GLY A 112 23.55 -4.80 -1.72
CA GLY A 112 24.46 -4.24 -2.73
C GLY A 112 24.96 -5.25 -3.77
N THR A 113 24.32 -6.40 -3.88
CA THR A 113 24.65 -7.43 -4.87
C THR A 113 23.82 -7.27 -6.15
N VAL A 114 23.99 -8.16 -7.10
CA VAL A 114 23.25 -8.16 -8.37
C VAL A 114 22.45 -9.45 -8.47
N ALA A 115 21.14 -9.32 -8.66
CA ALA A 115 20.28 -10.43 -9.02
C ALA A 115 20.06 -10.48 -10.54
N PRO A 116 19.78 -11.66 -11.11
CA PRO A 116 19.41 -11.77 -12.53
C PRO A 116 18.18 -10.92 -12.86
N VAL A 117 18.16 -10.29 -14.03
CA VAL A 117 16.96 -9.63 -14.54
C VAL A 117 15.92 -10.69 -14.87
N VAL A 118 14.70 -10.49 -14.41
CA VAL A 118 13.57 -11.37 -14.75
C VAL A 118 13.13 -11.04 -16.18
N ALA A 119 13.73 -11.72 -17.15
CA ALA A 119 13.38 -11.56 -18.55
C ALA A 119 12.13 -12.40 -18.90
N GLY A 120 11.27 -11.86 -19.76
CA GLY A 120 10.14 -12.59 -20.34
C GLY A 120 8.79 -12.31 -19.72
N GLU A 121 7.78 -13.00 -20.25
CA GLU A 121 6.41 -12.94 -19.80
C GLU A 121 6.23 -13.57 -18.40
N ARG A 122 5.12 -13.26 -17.79
CA ARG A 122 4.66 -13.68 -16.49
C ARG A 122 4.91 -15.18 -16.22
N ALA A 123 5.77 -15.46 -15.26
CA ALA A 123 6.22 -16.82 -14.95
C ALA A 123 5.41 -17.53 -13.85
N TRP A 124 4.29 -16.95 -13.42
CA TRP A 124 3.41 -17.56 -12.42
C TRP A 124 1.94 -17.26 -12.68
N ARG A 125 1.08 -18.09 -12.11
CA ARG A 125 -0.38 -17.91 -12.17
C ARG A 125 -1.05 -18.55 -10.96
N MET A 126 -2.22 -18.03 -10.60
CA MET A 126 -3.12 -18.70 -9.67
C MET A 126 -3.95 -19.75 -10.44
N ALA A 127 -4.02 -20.95 -9.89
CA ALA A 127 -4.82 -22.05 -10.39
C ALA A 127 -5.71 -22.62 -9.27
N ARG A 128 -6.58 -23.57 -9.62
CA ARG A 128 -7.37 -24.34 -8.66
C ARG A 128 -7.17 -25.82 -8.90
N ARG A 129 -6.99 -26.58 -7.80
CA ARG A 129 -7.01 -28.04 -7.80
C ARG A 129 -8.06 -28.49 -6.79
N GLY A 130 -9.24 -28.86 -7.27
CA GLY A 130 -10.40 -29.11 -6.42
C GLY A 130 -10.80 -27.86 -5.61
N ARG A 131 -10.76 -27.97 -4.28
CA ARG A 131 -11.06 -26.86 -3.35
C ARG A 131 -9.84 -25.98 -3.04
N SER A 132 -8.62 -26.41 -3.38
CA SER A 132 -7.38 -25.71 -3.04
C SER A 132 -7.03 -24.64 -4.08
N ALA A 133 -6.55 -23.50 -3.61
CA ALA A 133 -5.84 -22.53 -4.44
C ALA A 133 -4.39 -23.02 -4.61
N VAL A 134 -3.88 -22.94 -5.84
CA VAL A 134 -2.54 -23.41 -6.21
C VAL A 134 -1.81 -22.29 -6.92
N VAL A 135 -0.56 -22.06 -6.53
CA VAL A 135 0.40 -21.21 -7.27
C VAL A 135 1.16 -22.12 -8.22
N ALA A 136 0.99 -21.91 -9.52
CA ALA A 136 1.83 -22.53 -10.55
C ALA A 136 2.90 -21.50 -10.97
N ARG A 137 4.18 -21.86 -10.84
CA ARG A 137 5.32 -20.95 -11.04
C ARG A 137 6.56 -21.65 -11.60
N SER A 138 7.49 -20.89 -12.15
CA SER A 138 8.87 -21.35 -12.27
C SER A 138 9.50 -21.48 -10.87
N ARG A 139 10.39 -22.46 -10.69
CA ARG A 139 11.06 -22.71 -9.40
C ARG A 139 11.97 -21.58 -8.95
N ASP A 140 12.40 -20.75 -9.89
CA ASP A 140 13.38 -19.67 -9.66
C ASP A 140 12.74 -18.37 -9.16
N PHE A 141 11.39 -18.32 -9.06
CA PHE A 141 10.69 -17.13 -8.62
C PHE A 141 10.33 -17.21 -7.15
N ARG A 142 10.76 -16.21 -6.40
CA ARG A 142 10.36 -15.98 -5.01
C ARG A 142 9.52 -14.70 -4.90
N PHE A 143 8.51 -14.76 -4.06
CA PHE A 143 7.52 -13.70 -3.91
C PHE A 143 7.90 -12.74 -2.79
N ASP A 144 7.68 -11.45 -3.04
CA ASP A 144 7.64 -10.37 -2.06
C ASP A 144 6.32 -9.61 -2.21
N LEU A 145 5.58 -9.48 -1.12
CA LEU A 145 4.29 -8.80 -1.08
C LEU A 145 4.36 -7.39 -0.47
N ASP A 146 5.54 -6.91 -0.14
CA ASP A 146 5.75 -5.60 0.54
C ASP A 146 5.18 -4.41 -0.24
N GLY A 147 4.98 -4.52 -1.52
CA GLY A 147 4.41 -3.44 -2.32
C GLY A 147 2.98 -3.67 -2.80
N VAL A 148 2.25 -4.63 -2.21
CA VAL A 148 0.86 -4.94 -2.58
C VAL A 148 0.01 -5.42 -1.40
N ALA A 149 0.62 -5.67 -0.23
CA ALA A 149 -0.08 -6.27 0.89
C ALA A 149 -0.67 -5.26 1.86
N LYS A 150 -0.05 -4.09 2.07
CA LYS A 150 -0.50 -3.13 3.07
C LYS A 150 -1.87 -2.54 2.72
N GLY A 151 -2.04 -2.01 1.54
CA GLY A 151 -3.33 -1.51 1.05
C GLY A 151 -4.40 -2.60 0.98
N TRP A 152 -4.03 -3.82 0.57
CA TRP A 152 -4.95 -4.96 0.60
C TRP A 152 -5.41 -5.29 2.03
N ILE A 153 -4.51 -5.27 3.01
CA ILE A 153 -4.83 -5.50 4.43
C ILE A 153 -5.71 -4.37 4.98
N ALA A 154 -5.39 -3.10 4.66
CA ALA A 154 -6.18 -1.94 5.06
C ALA A 154 -7.62 -2.04 4.57
N ASP A 155 -7.84 -2.35 3.28
CA ASP A 155 -9.17 -2.55 2.70
C ASP A 155 -9.93 -3.67 3.42
N ARG A 156 -9.27 -4.82 3.65
CA ARG A 156 -9.90 -5.96 4.33
C ARG A 156 -10.25 -5.66 5.79
N ALA A 157 -9.45 -4.83 6.47
CA ALA A 157 -9.75 -4.42 7.83
C ALA A 157 -10.90 -3.41 7.88
N ALA A 158 -10.96 -2.46 6.95
CA ALA A 158 -12.07 -1.53 6.82
C ALA A 158 -13.39 -2.26 6.49
N ASP A 159 -13.35 -3.31 5.64
CA ASP A 159 -14.50 -4.18 5.35
C ASP A 159 -15.12 -4.82 6.62
N LEU A 160 -14.31 -5.12 7.64
CA LEU A 160 -14.80 -5.67 8.92
C LEU A 160 -15.56 -4.63 9.77
N LEU A 161 -15.38 -3.36 9.45
CA LEU A 161 -15.92 -2.22 10.20
C LEU A 161 -17.06 -1.53 9.45
N GLN A 162 -17.62 -2.17 8.42
CA GLN A 162 -18.82 -1.64 7.73
C GLN A 162 -19.98 -1.48 8.71
N GLY A 163 -20.72 -0.38 8.58
CA GLY A 163 -21.84 -0.03 9.44
C GLY A 163 -21.51 0.96 10.55
N TRP A 164 -20.26 1.39 10.68
CA TRP A 164 -19.89 2.56 11.47
C TRP A 164 -19.96 3.82 10.61
N PRO A 165 -20.35 5.00 11.19
CA PRO A 165 -20.50 6.25 10.45
C PRO A 165 -19.24 6.73 9.73
N GLY A 166 -18.07 6.37 10.26
CA GLY A 166 -16.78 6.64 9.61
C GLY A 166 -15.72 5.68 10.11
N VAL A 167 -14.90 5.23 9.20
CA VAL A 167 -13.78 4.31 9.48
C VAL A 167 -12.57 4.75 8.67
N ALA A 168 -11.40 4.74 9.33
CA ALA A 168 -10.11 4.80 8.67
C ALA A 168 -9.21 3.70 9.22
N VAL A 169 -8.60 2.94 8.35
CA VAL A 169 -7.55 1.96 8.68
C VAL A 169 -6.29 2.38 7.97
N ASP A 170 -5.31 2.84 8.73
CA ASP A 170 -3.99 3.23 8.26
C ASP A 170 -3.01 2.09 8.52
N ALA A 171 -2.53 1.48 7.47
CA ALA A 171 -1.55 0.41 7.48
C ALA A 171 -0.17 0.95 7.08
N ASP A 172 0.39 1.84 7.92
CA ASP A 172 1.70 2.46 7.71
C ASP A 172 1.75 3.29 6.41
N GLY A 173 0.80 4.23 6.30
CA GLY A 173 0.68 5.17 5.17
C GLY A 173 -0.20 4.69 4.02
N ASP A 174 -0.67 3.44 4.03
CA ASP A 174 -1.69 2.94 3.11
C ASP A 174 -3.04 2.92 3.83
N ILE A 175 -3.91 3.86 3.50
CA ILE A 175 -5.12 4.16 4.24
C ILE A 175 -6.35 3.70 3.46
N SER A 176 -7.19 2.87 4.06
CA SER A 176 -8.55 2.60 3.59
C SER A 176 -9.53 3.32 4.48
N PHE A 177 -10.43 4.09 3.89
CA PHE A 177 -11.44 4.77 4.67
C PHE A 177 -12.81 4.74 3.99
N HIS A 178 -13.85 4.84 4.80
CA HIS A 178 -15.19 5.19 4.37
C HIS A 178 -15.81 6.14 5.39
N ALA A 179 -16.75 6.93 4.93
CA ALA A 179 -17.47 7.86 5.78
C ALA A 179 -18.87 8.13 5.25
N ASP A 180 -19.83 8.25 6.15
CA ASP A 180 -21.15 8.79 5.85
C ASP A 180 -21.08 10.31 5.61
N ALA A 181 -22.15 10.88 5.08
CA ALA A 181 -22.25 12.31 4.87
C ALA A 181 -21.97 13.09 6.17
N GLY A 182 -21.09 14.10 6.09
CA GLY A 182 -20.72 14.95 7.24
C GLY A 182 -19.49 14.52 8.00
N VAL A 183 -18.93 13.33 7.75
CA VAL A 183 -17.64 12.90 8.33
C VAL A 183 -16.51 13.18 7.35
N ALA A 184 -15.51 13.94 7.76
CA ALA A 184 -14.32 14.23 6.97
C ALA A 184 -13.05 13.74 7.66
N TRP A 185 -12.11 13.22 6.89
CA TRP A 185 -10.77 12.85 7.30
C TRP A 185 -9.75 13.73 6.59
N TYR A 186 -8.62 13.96 7.22
CA TYR A 186 -7.55 14.77 6.67
C TYR A 186 -6.26 13.96 6.66
N VAL A 187 -5.58 13.92 5.50
CA VAL A 187 -4.29 13.26 5.32
C VAL A 187 -3.28 14.30 4.87
N GLU A 188 -2.23 14.49 5.66
CA GLU A 188 -1.14 15.40 5.35
C GLU A 188 -0.14 14.72 4.40
N ILE A 189 0.27 15.43 3.36
CA ILE A 189 1.37 15.06 2.47
C ILE A 189 2.58 15.86 2.92
N THR A 190 3.58 15.19 3.49
CA THR A 190 4.81 15.79 3.98
C THR A 190 5.99 15.48 3.07
N ASP A 191 7.03 16.31 3.08
CA ASP A 191 8.29 16.02 2.40
C ASP A 191 9.12 15.04 3.25
N PRO A 192 9.39 13.82 2.79
CA PRO A 192 10.12 12.82 3.57
C PRO A 192 11.61 13.13 3.74
N ARG A 193 12.14 14.14 3.03
CA ARG A 193 13.54 14.59 3.12
C ARG A 193 13.74 15.61 4.23
N ARG A 194 12.63 16.20 4.71
CA ARG A 194 12.65 17.24 5.74
C ARG A 194 12.34 16.62 7.10
N SER A 195 13.28 16.71 8.00
CA SER A 195 13.15 16.15 9.35
C SER A 195 12.65 17.24 10.30
N GLY A 196 11.45 17.06 10.87
CA GLY A 196 10.96 17.87 11.98
C GLY A 196 9.46 18.14 11.95
N ASN A 197 8.80 17.98 13.10
CA ASN A 197 7.37 18.25 13.31
C ASN A 197 6.97 19.73 13.20
N GLN A 198 7.82 20.61 12.67
CA GLN A 198 7.59 22.05 12.62
C GLN A 198 7.42 22.60 11.20
N GLU A 199 7.62 21.77 10.16
CA GLU A 199 7.37 22.24 8.81
C GLU A 199 5.91 21.99 8.41
N PRO A 200 5.27 22.93 7.70
CA PRO A 200 3.93 22.73 7.21
C PRO A 200 3.91 21.59 6.19
N PRO A 201 2.82 20.83 6.10
CA PRO A 201 2.68 19.82 5.06
C PRO A 201 2.72 20.46 3.66
N LEU A 202 3.23 19.74 2.67
CA LEU A 202 3.21 20.16 1.27
C LEU A 202 1.78 20.37 0.76
N ALA A 203 0.87 19.53 1.22
CA ALA A 203 -0.56 19.61 0.96
C ALA A 203 -1.32 18.82 2.03
N THR A 204 -2.61 19.13 2.20
CA THR A 204 -3.51 18.35 3.04
C THR A 204 -4.68 17.87 2.17
N LEU A 205 -4.89 16.55 2.13
CA LEU A 205 -6.06 15.97 1.47
C LEU A 205 -7.23 15.97 2.44
N ARG A 206 -8.40 16.40 1.96
CA ARG A 206 -9.68 16.26 2.64
C ARG A 206 -10.45 15.12 2.00
N LEU A 207 -10.82 14.13 2.81
CA LEU A 207 -11.48 12.91 2.40
C LEU A 207 -12.86 12.86 3.08
N GLY A 208 -13.94 12.92 2.30
CA GLY A 208 -15.32 12.95 2.81
C GLY A 208 -15.84 14.35 3.16
N GLY A 209 -16.92 14.40 3.94
CA GLY A 209 -17.50 15.65 4.47
C GLY A 209 -18.37 16.47 3.49
N GLY A 210 -18.75 15.95 2.33
CA GLY A 210 -19.58 16.64 1.34
C GLY A 210 -20.64 15.73 0.72
N ASP A 211 -21.59 16.32 0.02
CA ASP A 211 -22.63 15.60 -0.71
C ASP A 211 -22.00 14.72 -1.81
N GLY A 212 -22.34 13.43 -1.82
CA GLY A 212 -21.80 12.44 -2.76
C GLY A 212 -20.57 11.66 -2.32
N TRP A 213 -20.05 11.89 -1.10
CA TRP A 213 -18.87 11.22 -0.55
C TRP A 213 -19.20 9.97 0.29
N ASN A 214 -20.31 9.32 0.07
CA ASN A 214 -20.75 8.12 0.79
C ASN A 214 -20.11 6.82 0.27
N ARG A 215 -18.93 6.92 -0.35
CA ARG A 215 -18.18 5.77 -0.85
C ARG A 215 -16.85 5.64 -0.10
N GLY A 216 -16.36 4.41 -0.05
CA GLY A 216 -15.01 4.15 0.42
C GLY A 216 -13.95 4.61 -0.59
N TYR A 217 -12.80 5.03 -0.09
CA TYR A 217 -11.63 5.43 -0.87
C TYR A 217 -10.37 4.89 -0.21
N GLY A 218 -9.27 4.92 -0.95
CA GLY A 218 -7.95 4.65 -0.43
C GLY A 218 -6.99 5.77 -0.71
N VAL A 219 -6.04 5.97 0.20
CA VAL A 219 -4.87 6.83 0.00
C VAL A 219 -3.64 6.00 0.25
N ALA A 220 -2.63 6.15 -0.58
CA ALA A 220 -1.34 5.53 -0.37
C ALA A 220 -0.21 6.46 -0.79
N THR A 221 0.91 6.34 -0.08
CA THR A 221 2.11 7.09 -0.39
C THR A 221 3.29 6.13 -0.57
N SER A 222 3.95 6.21 -1.72
CA SER A 222 5.19 5.50 -2.02
C SER A 222 6.32 6.50 -2.25
N GLY A 223 7.54 6.15 -1.83
CA GLY A 223 8.68 7.04 -2.00
C GLY A 223 10.03 6.33 -1.91
N THR A 224 11.08 7.01 -2.32
CA THR A 224 12.46 6.50 -2.34
C THR A 224 13.21 6.75 -1.05
N SER A 225 12.66 7.54 -0.12
CA SER A 225 13.32 7.95 1.13
C SER A 225 13.14 6.92 2.26
N VAL A 226 12.12 6.07 2.19
CA VAL A 226 11.85 4.99 3.14
C VAL A 226 12.52 3.71 2.62
N HIS A 227 13.04 2.86 3.52
CA HIS A 227 13.78 1.64 3.15
C HIS A 227 14.87 1.92 2.09
N ARG A 228 15.76 2.84 2.46
CA ARG A 228 16.91 3.27 1.68
C ARG A 228 18.19 2.78 2.36
N TRP A 229 19.12 2.29 1.55
CA TRP A 229 20.41 1.76 2.05
C TRP A 229 21.57 2.46 1.36
N GLU A 230 22.57 2.83 2.14
CA GLU A 230 23.86 3.25 1.62
C GLU A 230 24.78 2.02 1.52
N LEU A 231 25.30 1.78 0.34
CA LEU A 231 26.17 0.65 0.07
C LEU A 231 27.62 1.00 0.41
N ALA A 232 28.47 -0.02 0.58
CA ALA A 232 29.88 0.14 0.90
C ALA A 232 30.68 0.96 -0.15
N ASP A 233 30.19 1.03 -1.38
CA ASP A 233 30.78 1.82 -2.47
C ASP A 233 30.21 3.25 -2.58
N GLY A 234 29.41 3.68 -1.61
CA GLY A 234 28.80 5.01 -1.54
C GLY A 234 27.55 5.18 -2.41
N ARG A 235 27.13 4.16 -3.17
CA ARG A 235 25.84 4.20 -3.88
C ARG A 235 24.69 4.02 -2.91
N THR A 236 23.57 4.66 -3.24
CA THR A 236 22.33 4.47 -2.49
C THR A 236 21.36 3.60 -3.26
N THR A 237 20.69 2.70 -2.57
CA THR A 237 19.63 1.86 -3.12
C THR A 237 18.37 2.02 -2.28
N HIS A 238 17.24 1.64 -2.83
CA HIS A 238 15.95 1.65 -2.12
C HIS A 238 15.07 0.47 -2.55
N HIS A 239 13.98 0.28 -1.86
CA HIS A 239 13.12 -0.89 -1.97
C HIS A 239 12.26 -0.97 -3.24
N LEU A 240 12.08 0.08 -3.98
CA LEU A 240 11.25 0.08 -5.18
C LEU A 240 12.07 -0.44 -6.36
N ILE A 241 11.83 -1.68 -6.75
CA ILE A 241 12.59 -2.35 -7.79
C ILE A 241 11.91 -2.13 -9.15
N ASP A 242 12.67 -1.65 -10.12
CA ASP A 242 12.26 -1.63 -11.51
C ASP A 242 12.50 -3.00 -12.15
N ARG A 243 11.41 -3.66 -12.53
CA ARG A 243 11.46 -4.98 -13.17
C ARG A 243 12.30 -5.01 -14.45
N ARG A 244 12.36 -3.89 -15.17
CA ARG A 244 13.11 -3.79 -16.43
C ARG A 244 14.61 -3.90 -16.23
N THR A 245 15.10 -3.44 -15.10
CA THR A 245 16.53 -3.42 -14.76
C THR A 245 16.91 -4.44 -13.69
N GLY A 246 15.95 -4.93 -12.90
CA GLY A 246 16.17 -5.75 -11.72
C GLY A 246 16.84 -5.01 -10.56
N ARG A 247 16.88 -3.68 -10.59
CA ARG A 247 17.53 -2.81 -9.60
C ARG A 247 16.54 -1.82 -9.03
N SER A 248 16.93 -1.12 -7.97
CA SER A 248 16.18 0.06 -7.50
C SER A 248 15.91 1.01 -8.66
N ALA A 249 14.69 1.53 -8.73
CA ALA A 249 14.28 2.43 -9.80
C ALA A 249 15.18 3.68 -9.82
N ASP A 250 15.66 4.04 -11.00
CA ASP A 250 16.27 5.33 -11.27
C ASP A 250 15.15 6.30 -11.65
N THR A 251 14.82 7.21 -10.74
CA THR A 251 13.61 8.03 -10.83
C THR A 251 13.84 9.42 -10.27
N ASP A 252 13.21 10.40 -10.90
CA ASP A 252 13.12 11.81 -10.45
C ASP A 252 11.96 12.05 -9.46
N VAL A 253 11.15 11.01 -9.18
CA VAL A 253 10.02 11.10 -8.24
C VAL A 253 10.48 10.65 -6.85
N VAL A 254 10.58 11.58 -5.91
CA VAL A 254 10.89 11.31 -4.50
C VAL A 254 9.73 10.61 -3.81
N GLN A 255 8.51 11.08 -4.07
CA GLN A 255 7.30 10.59 -3.43
C GLN A 255 6.09 10.76 -4.35
N ALA A 256 5.20 9.78 -4.31
CA ALA A 256 3.88 9.84 -4.95
C ALA A 256 2.80 9.53 -3.92
N THR A 257 1.85 10.45 -3.73
CA THR A 257 0.63 10.24 -2.94
C THR A 257 -0.57 10.15 -3.87
N VAL A 258 -1.36 9.10 -3.76
CA VAL A 258 -2.47 8.79 -4.66
C VAL A 258 -3.74 8.55 -3.88
N VAL A 259 -4.85 9.14 -4.32
CA VAL A 259 -6.22 8.80 -3.93
C VAL A 259 -6.82 7.90 -5.00
N ALA A 260 -7.41 6.78 -4.61
CA ALA A 260 -8.03 5.82 -5.51
C ALA A 260 -9.29 5.19 -4.88
N PRO A 261 -10.10 4.41 -5.63
CA PRO A 261 -11.29 3.76 -5.08
C PRO A 261 -11.02 2.79 -3.91
N THR A 262 -9.81 2.26 -3.79
CA THR A 262 -9.40 1.37 -2.69
C THR A 262 -7.94 1.64 -2.30
N ALA A 263 -7.55 1.32 -1.06
CA ALA A 263 -6.17 1.48 -0.58
C ALA A 263 -5.17 0.64 -1.41
N ARG A 264 -5.54 -0.58 -1.74
CA ARG A 264 -4.71 -1.44 -2.61
C ARG A 264 -4.51 -0.87 -4.01
N ASP A 265 -5.52 -0.18 -4.58
CA ASP A 265 -5.38 0.50 -5.87
C ASP A 265 -4.45 1.69 -5.73
N ALA A 266 -4.61 2.50 -4.67
CA ALA A 266 -3.74 3.63 -4.37
C ALA A 266 -2.29 3.19 -4.20
N GLU A 267 -2.02 2.12 -3.41
CA GLU A 267 -0.69 1.54 -3.19
C GLU A 267 -0.03 1.12 -4.53
N MET A 268 -0.74 0.36 -5.35
CA MET A 268 -0.24 -0.09 -6.65
C MET A 268 0.07 1.09 -7.58
N ILE A 269 -0.79 2.11 -7.62
CA ILE A 269 -0.64 3.27 -8.50
C ILE A 269 0.50 4.17 -8.00
N ALA A 270 0.57 4.46 -6.69
CA ALA A 270 1.63 5.27 -6.09
C ALA A 270 3.01 4.65 -6.32
N LYS A 271 3.15 3.36 -6.06
CA LYS A 271 4.38 2.60 -6.33
C LYS A 271 4.76 2.64 -7.80
N SER A 272 3.79 2.44 -8.70
CA SER A 272 4.04 2.52 -10.14
C SER A 272 4.52 3.90 -10.56
N ALA A 273 3.94 4.97 -10.00
CA ALA A 273 4.31 6.34 -10.35
C ALA A 273 5.78 6.63 -9.99
N VAL A 274 6.23 6.21 -8.80
CA VAL A 274 7.63 6.37 -8.40
C VAL A 274 8.56 5.57 -9.31
N ILE A 275 8.26 4.30 -9.59
CA ILE A 275 9.13 3.44 -10.43
C ILE A 275 9.24 3.97 -11.86
N LEU A 276 8.17 4.55 -12.40
CA LEU A 276 8.12 5.06 -13.78
C LEU A 276 8.88 6.39 -13.98
N GLY A 277 9.04 7.19 -12.91
CA GLY A 277 9.51 8.56 -13.01
C GLY A 277 8.44 9.51 -13.57
N ALA A 278 8.55 10.82 -13.32
CA ALA A 278 7.51 11.83 -13.58
C ALA A 278 6.99 11.79 -15.02
N ARG A 279 7.89 11.70 -15.99
CA ARG A 279 7.53 11.71 -17.43
C ARG A 279 6.61 10.56 -17.83
N ALA A 280 6.87 9.35 -17.36
CA ALA A 280 6.06 8.18 -17.70
C ALA A 280 4.91 7.96 -16.69
N ALA A 281 5.07 8.42 -15.45
CA ALA A 281 4.04 8.35 -14.41
C ALA A 281 2.81 9.19 -14.77
N TYR A 282 2.99 10.42 -15.29
CA TYR A 282 1.86 11.30 -15.56
C TYR A 282 0.81 10.68 -16.50
N PRO A 283 1.15 10.20 -17.73
CA PRO A 283 0.17 9.55 -18.58
C PRO A 283 -0.34 8.21 -18.02
N PHE A 284 0.42 7.52 -17.18
CA PHE A 284 -0.06 6.33 -16.46
C PHE A 284 -1.14 6.71 -15.43
N LEU A 285 -0.91 7.74 -14.61
CA LEU A 285 -1.87 8.25 -13.62
C LEU A 285 -3.20 8.64 -14.27
N ILE A 286 -3.16 9.38 -15.39
CA ILE A 286 -4.38 9.80 -16.12
C ILE A 286 -5.20 8.62 -16.64
N ARG A 287 -4.56 7.50 -17.00
CA ARG A 287 -5.25 6.29 -17.49
C ARG A 287 -5.60 5.29 -16.41
N SER A 288 -5.06 5.46 -15.22
CA SER A 288 -5.30 4.58 -14.08
C SER A 288 -6.66 4.87 -13.41
N SER A 289 -6.94 4.17 -12.32
CA SER A 289 -8.08 4.47 -11.45
C SER A 289 -7.78 5.54 -10.39
N ALA A 290 -6.68 6.29 -10.51
CA ALA A 290 -6.41 7.42 -9.63
C ALA A 290 -7.50 8.47 -9.73
N LEU A 291 -7.99 8.92 -8.59
CA LEU A 291 -8.95 10.02 -8.47
C LEU A 291 -8.22 11.35 -8.26
N ALA A 292 -7.07 11.30 -7.61
CA ALA A 292 -6.13 12.38 -7.43
C ALA A 292 -4.73 11.80 -7.22
N ALA A 293 -3.70 12.53 -7.64
CA ALA A 293 -2.32 12.19 -7.36
C ALA A 293 -1.46 13.46 -7.23
N VAL A 294 -0.51 13.40 -6.29
CA VAL A 294 0.51 14.42 -6.09
C VAL A 294 1.87 13.73 -6.12
N LEU A 295 2.77 14.21 -6.98
CA LEU A 295 4.15 13.78 -7.08
C LEU A 295 5.06 14.88 -6.54
N LEU A 296 5.98 14.53 -5.64
CA LEU A 296 7.09 15.36 -5.23
C LEU A 296 8.33 14.92 -6.01
N LEU A 297 8.97 15.86 -6.72
CA LEU A 297 10.15 15.60 -7.52
C LEU A 297 11.45 15.91 -6.78
N GLU A 298 12.56 15.41 -7.27
CA GLU A 298 13.91 15.75 -6.77
C GLU A 298 14.23 17.25 -6.92
N SER A 299 13.61 17.93 -7.89
CA SER A 299 13.70 19.39 -8.10
C SER A 299 12.89 20.23 -7.11
N ASP A 300 12.22 19.62 -6.13
CA ASP A 300 11.24 20.22 -5.22
C ASP A 300 9.91 20.65 -5.88
N ASP A 301 9.75 20.39 -7.18
CA ASP A 301 8.49 20.64 -7.86
C ASP A 301 7.40 19.65 -7.42
N LEU A 302 6.16 20.16 -7.37
CA LEU A 302 4.97 19.35 -7.16
C LEU A 302 4.19 19.23 -8.48
N ILE A 303 3.89 18.01 -8.88
CA ILE A 303 3.01 17.71 -10.01
C ILE A 303 1.73 17.10 -9.46
N ALA A 304 0.59 17.69 -9.81
CA ALA A 304 -0.73 17.14 -9.47
C ALA A 304 -1.48 16.73 -10.73
N THR A 305 -2.29 15.68 -10.64
CA THR A 305 -3.23 15.31 -11.71
C THR A 305 -4.43 16.26 -11.73
N PRO A 306 -5.09 16.47 -12.89
CA PRO A 306 -6.31 17.26 -12.97
C PRO A 306 -7.39 16.74 -12.02
N GLY A 307 -8.08 17.63 -11.35
CA GLY A 307 -9.13 17.28 -10.37
C GLY A 307 -8.61 17.06 -8.95
N THR A 308 -7.28 17.08 -8.73
CA THR A 308 -6.69 16.95 -7.38
C THR A 308 -7.11 18.09 -6.46
N GLU A 309 -7.38 19.28 -7.00
CA GLU A 309 -7.84 20.44 -6.24
C GLU A 309 -9.14 20.20 -5.45
N ARG A 310 -9.97 19.24 -5.87
CA ARG A 310 -11.21 18.86 -5.15
C ARG A 310 -10.94 18.10 -3.85
N TRP A 311 -9.72 17.58 -3.72
CA TRP A 311 -9.27 16.77 -2.59
C TRP A 311 -8.39 17.58 -1.62
N LEU A 312 -8.04 18.80 -1.96
CA LEU A 312 -7.25 19.68 -1.10
C LEU A 312 -8.13 20.38 -0.06
N ALA A 313 -7.59 20.49 1.20
CA ALA A 313 -8.24 21.17 2.31
C ALA A 313 -7.96 22.68 2.30
#